data_6e576e77d398f808d5376ca7f838f4cf
#
_entry.id   6e576e77d398f808d5376ca7f838f4cf
#
_cell.length_a   1.000
_cell.length_b   1.000
_cell.length_c   1.000
_cell.angle_alpha   90.00
_cell.angle_beta   90.00
_cell.angle_gamma   90.00
#
_symmetry.space_group_name_H-M   'P 1'
#
loop_
_entity.id
_entity.type
_entity.pdbx_description
1 polymer ?
#
loop_
_entity_poly.entity_id
_entity_poly.type
_entity_poly.pdbx_seq_one_letter_code
_entity_poly.pdbx_strand_id
1 'polypeptide(L)'
;KLKKNITDKTDKMIEEYEAICADLGLRLKTMSMGELITELEKGLKPKVENIDFIAFSARKIKEMEEAGRGGSAKSYKTTIESLKRFIKRDTLNISEITSGFMEDYEKYLKDRKPLTKRVLGDRAISMYPGYIRALHNLAKKEYNDEELGIIRIPWSPFAKYLVKKPTPAKKRNLPAEVIKKIITLPDGPETNIGLTRANLAKDVFALSFFLIGMNTADLYNCDCISDGRITYQRTKTKNRRSDKAEISVKIEPEAMPLVEKYFDRTRHRVFKFYKSYSSADGFNAAVNRGLKKIGELVGVDDLEFYAARHSWATIARNDLHVNKYVVHEALNHVDDAMKVTDMYLKKDYSQNDDANRRVITYVLTGDDGVKKRGKK
;
A
#
# COMPACT_ATOMS: atom_id res chain seq x y z
N LYS A 1 46.84 5.96 -10.79
CA LYS A 1 45.38 5.90 -11.09
C LYS A 1 44.71 7.28 -11.05
N LEU A 2 44.85 8.08 -9.98
CA LEU A 2 44.23 9.39 -9.84
C LEU A 2 44.66 10.39 -10.94
N LYS A 3 45.96 10.44 -11.24
CA LYS A 3 46.51 11.31 -12.28
C LYS A 3 45.97 10.98 -13.67
N LYS A 4 45.88 9.70 -14.02
CA LYS A 4 45.26 9.22 -15.29
C LYS A 4 43.79 9.58 -15.41
N ASN A 5 43.00 9.39 -14.34
CA ASN A 5 41.61 9.78 -14.32
C ASN A 5 41.37 11.28 -14.48
N ILE A 6 42.26 12.12 -13.94
CA ILE A 6 42.18 13.57 -14.10
C ILE A 6 42.49 13.95 -15.56
N THR A 7 43.57 13.40 -16.13
CA THR A 7 43.92 13.63 -17.54
C THR A 7 42.81 13.21 -18.48
N ASP A 8 42.31 11.98 -18.34
CA ASP A 8 41.20 11.45 -19.17
C ASP A 8 39.91 12.33 -19.09
N LYS A 9 39.61 12.89 -17.90
CA LYS A 9 38.51 13.83 -17.75
C LYS A 9 38.75 15.18 -18.38
N THR A 10 39.97 15.68 -18.27
CA THR A 10 40.35 16.97 -18.84
C THR A 10 40.33 16.90 -20.36
N ASP A 11 40.88 15.82 -20.93
CA ASP A 11 40.90 15.60 -22.38
C ASP A 11 39.48 15.53 -22.95
N LYS A 12 38.59 14.80 -22.28
CA LYS A 12 37.18 14.72 -22.67
C LYS A 12 36.45 16.08 -22.61
N MET A 13 36.73 16.89 -21.59
CA MET A 13 36.17 18.24 -21.50
C MET A 13 36.70 19.13 -22.64
N ILE A 14 37.97 19.01 -23.01
CA ILE A 14 38.58 19.76 -24.12
C ILE A 14 37.87 19.36 -25.42
N GLU A 15 37.68 18.06 -25.69
CA GLU A 15 36.96 17.55 -26.86
C GLU A 15 35.52 18.11 -26.95
N GLU A 16 34.80 18.17 -25.80
CA GLU A 16 33.47 18.74 -25.73
C GLU A 16 33.48 20.26 -26.04
N TYR A 17 34.45 21.02 -25.54
CA TYR A 17 34.60 22.44 -25.88
C TYR A 17 34.96 22.66 -27.35
N GLU A 18 35.85 21.85 -27.91
CA GLU A 18 36.24 21.91 -29.30
C GLU A 18 35.08 21.62 -30.23
N ALA A 19 34.23 20.64 -29.90
CA ALA A 19 33.04 20.32 -30.64
C ALA A 19 32.03 21.48 -30.66
N ILE A 20 31.80 22.16 -29.54
CA ILE A 20 30.93 23.33 -29.45
C ILE A 20 31.53 24.49 -30.23
N CYS A 21 32.81 24.71 -30.17
CA CYS A 21 33.49 25.73 -30.96
C CYS A 21 33.43 25.47 -32.48
N ALA A 22 33.52 24.19 -32.88
CA ALA A 22 33.36 23.80 -34.28
C ALA A 22 31.93 24.07 -34.78
N ASP A 23 30.90 23.78 -33.99
CA ASP A 23 29.49 24.08 -34.30
C ASP A 23 29.23 25.60 -34.44
N LEU A 24 29.91 26.43 -33.64
CA LEU A 24 29.81 27.89 -33.73
C LEU A 24 30.44 28.45 -35.01
N GLY A 25 31.43 27.79 -35.60
CA GLY A 25 32.03 28.05 -36.87
C GLY A 25 32.46 29.54 -37.06
N LEU A 26 31.99 30.22 -38.11
CA LEU A 26 32.34 31.61 -38.38
C LEU A 26 31.85 32.59 -37.31
N ARG A 27 30.84 32.26 -36.52
CA ARG A 27 30.36 33.13 -35.42
C ARG A 27 31.42 33.36 -34.35
N LEU A 28 32.33 32.42 -34.14
CA LEU A 28 33.48 32.55 -33.21
C LEU A 28 34.34 33.79 -33.46
N LYS A 29 34.48 34.21 -34.72
CA LYS A 29 35.29 35.38 -35.12
C LYS A 29 34.71 36.72 -34.69
N THR A 30 33.42 36.78 -34.43
CA THR A 30 32.67 38.00 -34.11
C THR A 30 32.12 38.03 -32.68
N MET A 31 32.27 36.93 -31.93
CA MET A 31 31.79 36.83 -30.57
C MET A 31 32.75 37.44 -29.58
N SER A 32 32.24 38.11 -28.56
CA SER A 32 33.00 38.51 -27.39
C SER A 32 33.28 37.26 -26.50
N MET A 33 34.28 37.36 -25.66
CA MET A 33 34.61 36.27 -24.69
C MET A 33 33.40 35.90 -23.77
N GLY A 34 32.61 36.89 -23.36
CA GLY A 34 31.40 36.66 -22.54
C GLY A 34 30.31 35.88 -23.29
N GLU A 35 30.13 36.20 -24.59
CA GLU A 35 29.18 35.43 -25.43
C GLU A 35 29.69 34.00 -25.66
N LEU A 36 30.98 33.80 -25.88
CA LEU A 36 31.61 32.49 -26.03
C LEU A 36 31.40 31.66 -24.78
N ILE A 37 31.73 32.21 -23.59
CA ILE A 37 31.51 31.52 -22.31
C ILE A 37 30.02 31.12 -22.17
N THR A 38 29.09 32.01 -22.53
CA THR A 38 27.64 31.73 -22.47
C THR A 38 27.25 30.58 -23.40
N GLU A 39 27.77 30.54 -24.64
CA GLU A 39 27.51 29.45 -25.58
C GLU A 39 28.17 28.11 -25.14
N LEU A 40 29.39 28.16 -24.60
CA LEU A 40 30.07 27.00 -24.02
C LEU A 40 29.25 26.43 -22.83
N GLU A 41 28.80 27.30 -21.92
CA GLU A 41 27.92 26.89 -20.81
C GLU A 41 26.58 26.31 -21.29
N LYS A 42 26.01 26.82 -22.35
CA LYS A 42 24.79 26.26 -22.96
C LYS A 42 25.05 24.90 -23.60
N GLY A 43 26.15 24.76 -24.32
CA GLY A 43 26.54 23.51 -24.99
C GLY A 43 26.95 22.40 -24.03
N LEU A 44 27.58 22.77 -22.91
CA LEU A 44 27.92 21.86 -21.83
C LEU A 44 26.73 21.47 -20.93
N LYS A 45 25.60 22.18 -21.03
CA LYS A 45 24.39 21.70 -20.37
C LYS A 45 24.10 20.32 -20.92
N PRO A 46 23.99 19.28 -20.04
CA PRO A 46 23.75 17.93 -20.50
C PRO A 46 22.54 17.95 -21.45
N LYS A 47 22.76 17.52 -22.73
CA LYS A 47 21.65 17.30 -23.67
C LYS A 47 20.75 16.29 -22.99
N VAL A 48 19.65 16.78 -22.41
CA VAL A 48 18.64 15.93 -21.81
C VAL A 48 18.07 15.08 -22.92
N GLU A 49 18.38 13.80 -22.92
CA GLU A 49 17.75 12.88 -23.87
C GLU A 49 16.24 13.02 -23.77
N ASN A 50 15.56 12.92 -24.91
CA ASN A 50 14.11 12.96 -24.96
C ASN A 50 13.54 11.66 -24.40
N ILE A 51 13.53 11.55 -23.06
CA ILE A 51 13.02 10.38 -22.35
C ILE A 51 11.52 10.58 -22.12
N ASP A 52 10.70 9.83 -22.85
CA ASP A 52 9.25 9.83 -22.60
C ASP A 52 8.92 9.14 -21.28
N PHE A 53 8.57 9.95 -20.29
CA PHE A 53 8.21 9.49 -18.95
C PHE A 53 6.94 8.62 -18.92
N ILE A 54 6.00 8.83 -19.83
CA ILE A 54 4.78 8.03 -19.93
C ILE A 54 5.11 6.62 -20.43
N ALA A 55 5.88 6.53 -21.52
CA ALA A 55 6.33 5.24 -22.06
C ALA A 55 7.21 4.46 -21.05
N PHE A 56 8.15 5.16 -20.40
CA PHE A 56 8.95 4.60 -19.31
C PHE A 56 8.07 4.04 -18.19
N SER A 57 7.09 4.82 -17.73
CA SER A 57 6.18 4.43 -16.66
C SER A 57 5.34 3.21 -17.04
N ALA A 58 4.83 3.16 -18.28
CA ALA A 58 4.06 2.02 -18.79
C ALA A 58 4.88 0.72 -18.75
N ARG A 59 6.16 0.78 -19.16
CA ARG A 59 7.07 -0.35 -19.08
C ARG A 59 7.30 -0.81 -17.64
N LYS A 60 7.57 0.12 -16.72
CA LYS A 60 7.75 -0.20 -15.28
C LYS A 60 6.49 -0.77 -14.63
N ILE A 61 5.31 -0.33 -15.04
CA ILE A 61 4.03 -0.89 -14.58
C ILE A 61 3.90 -2.34 -15.05
N LYS A 62 4.23 -2.64 -16.32
CA LYS A 62 4.21 -3.99 -16.86
C LYS A 62 5.19 -4.93 -16.11
N GLU A 63 6.42 -4.48 -15.86
CA GLU A 63 7.40 -5.21 -15.05
C GLU A 63 6.85 -5.53 -13.63
N MET A 64 6.09 -4.60 -13.02
CA MET A 64 5.43 -4.85 -11.73
C MET A 64 4.32 -5.89 -11.82
N GLU A 65 3.54 -5.91 -12.89
CA GLU A 65 2.49 -6.90 -13.14
C GLU A 65 3.09 -8.29 -13.30
N GLU A 66 4.14 -8.43 -14.12
CA GLU A 66 4.87 -9.66 -14.35
C GLU A 66 5.54 -10.20 -13.07
N ALA A 67 6.01 -9.30 -12.21
CA ALA A 67 6.54 -9.64 -10.87
C ALA A 67 5.45 -9.96 -9.82
N GLY A 68 4.18 -10.10 -10.21
CA GLY A 68 3.07 -10.42 -9.30
C GLY A 68 2.68 -9.27 -8.36
N ARG A 69 3.12 -8.03 -8.64
CA ARG A 69 2.85 -6.83 -7.83
C ARG A 69 1.62 -6.05 -8.31
N GLY A 70 0.56 -6.74 -8.69
CA GLY A 70 -0.64 -6.19 -9.33
C GLY A 70 -1.30 -5.02 -8.56
N GLY A 71 -1.33 -5.07 -7.22
CA GLY A 71 -1.86 -3.97 -6.40
C GLY A 71 -1.04 -2.68 -6.52
N SER A 72 0.30 -2.78 -6.61
CA SER A 72 1.18 -1.64 -6.87
C SER A 72 0.99 -1.16 -8.31
N ALA A 73 1.07 -2.04 -9.30
CA ALA A 73 0.87 -1.73 -10.70
C ALA A 73 -0.42 -0.95 -10.95
N LYS A 74 -1.55 -1.39 -10.36
CA LYS A 74 -2.84 -0.69 -10.44
C LYS A 74 -2.77 0.75 -9.93
N SER A 75 -2.06 0.99 -8.81
CA SER A 75 -1.91 2.32 -8.23
C SER A 75 -1.07 3.24 -9.12
N TYR A 76 0.03 2.73 -9.65
CA TYR A 76 0.87 3.46 -10.62
C TYR A 76 0.12 3.75 -11.91
N LYS A 77 -0.60 2.77 -12.47
CA LYS A 77 -1.45 2.93 -13.66
C LYS A 77 -2.49 4.05 -13.47
N THR A 78 -3.21 4.02 -12.34
CA THR A 78 -4.19 5.06 -12.01
C THR A 78 -3.54 6.45 -11.92
N THR A 79 -2.31 6.54 -11.41
CA THR A 79 -1.56 7.80 -11.32
C THR A 79 -1.17 8.31 -12.71
N ILE A 80 -0.66 7.45 -13.58
CA ILE A 80 -0.27 7.83 -14.96
C ILE A 80 -1.49 8.23 -15.77
N GLU A 81 -2.61 7.54 -15.64
CA GLU A 81 -3.87 7.94 -16.28
C GLU A 81 -4.39 9.31 -15.76
N SER A 82 -4.16 9.62 -14.49
CA SER A 82 -4.45 10.95 -13.94
C SER A 82 -3.51 12.02 -14.52
N LEU A 83 -2.24 11.70 -14.66
CA LEU A 83 -1.23 12.59 -15.24
C LEU A 83 -1.53 12.89 -16.71
N LYS A 84 -1.87 11.87 -17.53
CA LYS A 84 -2.28 12.03 -18.92
C LYS A 84 -3.49 12.99 -19.06
N ARG A 85 -4.47 12.86 -18.18
CA ARG A 85 -5.63 13.79 -18.17
C ARG A 85 -5.23 15.22 -17.84
N PHE A 86 -4.26 15.42 -16.97
CA PHE A 86 -3.73 16.74 -16.64
C PHE A 86 -3.02 17.38 -17.83
N ILE A 87 -2.09 16.65 -18.43
CA ILE A 87 -1.28 17.16 -19.56
C ILE A 87 -2.03 17.14 -20.90
N LYS A 88 -3.16 16.42 -20.98
CA LYS A 88 -4.00 16.25 -22.20
C LYS A 88 -3.24 15.70 -23.41
N ARG A 89 -2.26 14.85 -23.16
CA ARG A 89 -1.44 14.16 -24.19
C ARG A 89 -0.92 12.84 -23.66
N ASP A 90 -0.45 11.97 -24.57
CA ASP A 90 0.02 10.62 -24.26
C ASP A 90 1.54 10.52 -24.04
N THR A 91 2.28 11.60 -24.26
CA THR A 91 3.73 11.68 -24.11
C THR A 91 4.09 12.82 -23.15
N LEU A 92 5.16 12.65 -22.40
CA LEU A 92 5.70 13.67 -21.50
C LEU A 92 7.21 13.48 -21.40
N ASN A 93 7.98 14.49 -21.85
CA ASN A 93 9.41 14.46 -21.63
C ASN A 93 9.70 14.59 -20.13
N ILE A 94 10.58 13.73 -19.59
CA ILE A 94 10.95 13.76 -18.18
C ILE A 94 11.50 15.13 -17.73
N SER A 95 12.10 15.89 -18.66
CA SER A 95 12.61 17.23 -18.41
C SER A 95 11.52 18.27 -18.11
N GLU A 96 10.30 18.02 -18.57
CA GLU A 96 9.15 18.89 -18.30
C GLU A 96 8.62 18.74 -16.87
N ILE A 97 8.98 17.64 -16.19
CA ILE A 97 8.57 17.42 -14.80
C ILE A 97 9.45 18.27 -13.88
N THR A 98 9.08 19.54 -13.76
CA THR A 98 9.73 20.52 -12.87
C THR A 98 9.00 20.61 -11.54
N SER A 99 9.55 21.36 -10.57
CA SER A 99 8.84 21.65 -9.31
C SER A 99 7.53 22.39 -9.54
N GLY A 100 7.53 23.41 -10.44
CA GLY A 100 6.32 24.14 -10.85
C GLY A 100 5.28 23.23 -11.50
N PHE A 101 5.71 22.34 -12.42
CA PHE A 101 4.82 21.33 -13.00
C PHE A 101 4.14 20.46 -11.92
N MET A 102 4.87 20.06 -10.87
CA MET A 102 4.32 19.25 -9.78
C MET A 102 3.35 20.05 -8.91
N GLU A 103 3.59 21.35 -8.70
CA GLU A 103 2.67 22.26 -8.00
C GLU A 103 1.37 22.44 -8.78
N ASP A 104 1.44 22.65 -10.09
CA ASP A 104 0.28 22.75 -10.97
C ASP A 104 -0.51 21.44 -11.02
N TYR A 105 0.17 20.30 -11.04
CA TYR A 105 -0.49 18.99 -10.97
C TYR A 105 -1.20 18.79 -9.64
N GLU A 106 -0.59 19.17 -8.50
CA GLU A 106 -1.24 19.11 -7.19
C GLU A 106 -2.49 20.00 -7.14
N LYS A 107 -2.41 21.21 -7.68
CA LYS A 107 -3.56 22.13 -7.82
C LYS A 107 -4.67 21.50 -8.67
N TYR A 108 -4.31 20.95 -9.83
CA TYR A 108 -5.27 20.22 -10.67
C TYR A 108 -5.96 19.09 -9.92
N LEU A 109 -5.23 18.30 -9.11
CA LEU A 109 -5.81 17.21 -8.33
C LEU A 109 -6.83 17.70 -7.29
N LYS A 110 -6.63 18.88 -6.71
CA LYS A 110 -7.55 19.51 -5.75
C LYS A 110 -8.80 20.09 -6.43
N ASP A 111 -8.60 20.75 -7.55
CA ASP A 111 -9.63 21.56 -8.23
C ASP A 111 -10.46 20.74 -9.22
N ARG A 112 -10.00 19.55 -9.60
CA ARG A 112 -10.68 18.75 -10.62
C ARG A 112 -12.07 18.29 -10.14
N LYS A 113 -13.05 18.42 -11.03
CA LYS A 113 -14.38 17.83 -10.81
C LYS A 113 -14.26 16.28 -10.69
N PRO A 114 -15.00 15.67 -9.76
CA PRO A 114 -14.98 14.21 -9.63
C PRO A 114 -15.42 13.54 -10.94
N LEU A 115 -14.68 12.53 -11.39
CA LEU A 115 -15.08 11.67 -12.53
C LEU A 115 -16.24 10.75 -12.17
N THR A 116 -16.49 10.57 -10.89
CA THR A 116 -17.60 9.82 -10.30
C THR A 116 -18.20 10.69 -9.21
N LYS A 117 -19.32 10.30 -8.61
CA LYS A 117 -19.93 11.00 -7.46
C LYS A 117 -18.98 11.16 -6.25
N ARG A 118 -17.77 10.60 -6.30
CA ARG A 118 -16.80 10.61 -5.21
C ARG A 118 -15.68 11.63 -5.47
N VAL A 119 -15.53 12.60 -4.59
CA VAL A 119 -14.41 13.55 -4.57
C VAL A 119 -13.09 12.81 -4.29
N LEU A 120 -12.00 13.27 -4.89
CA LEU A 120 -10.68 12.73 -4.58
C LEU A 120 -10.35 13.05 -3.11
N GLY A 121 -10.08 12.01 -2.32
CA GLY A 121 -9.67 12.24 -0.92
C GLY A 121 -8.21 12.71 -0.82
N ASP A 122 -7.88 13.42 0.27
CA ASP A 122 -6.53 13.94 0.56
C ASP A 122 -5.42 12.91 0.38
N ARG A 123 -5.72 11.63 0.66
CA ARG A 123 -4.77 10.55 0.46
C ARG A 123 -4.38 10.36 -1.02
N ALA A 124 -5.30 10.51 -1.95
CA ALA A 124 -4.99 10.37 -3.37
C ALA A 124 -4.18 11.59 -3.87
N ILE A 125 -4.48 12.79 -3.35
CA ILE A 125 -3.74 14.02 -3.66
C ILE A 125 -2.28 13.90 -3.25
N SER A 126 -1.97 13.23 -2.13
CA SER A 126 -0.59 12.99 -1.68
C SER A 126 0.07 11.79 -2.35
N MET A 127 -0.70 10.75 -2.66
CA MET A 127 -0.16 9.50 -3.22
C MET A 127 0.28 9.65 -4.68
N TYR A 128 -0.46 10.37 -5.52
CA TYR A 128 -0.12 10.50 -6.93
C TYR A 128 1.22 11.20 -7.16
N PRO A 129 1.51 12.36 -6.56
CA PRO A 129 2.85 12.93 -6.61
C PRO A 129 3.95 12.00 -6.07
N GLY A 130 3.62 11.22 -5.03
CA GLY A 130 4.54 10.21 -4.46
C GLY A 130 4.91 9.11 -5.45
N TYR A 131 3.95 8.63 -6.24
CA TYR A 131 4.20 7.64 -7.29
C TYR A 131 4.96 8.22 -8.48
N ILE A 132 4.69 9.47 -8.88
CA ILE A 132 5.48 10.17 -9.90
C ILE A 132 6.93 10.30 -9.42
N ARG A 133 7.17 10.69 -8.16
CA ARG A 133 8.51 10.74 -7.57
C ARG A 133 9.22 9.39 -7.63
N ALA A 134 8.52 8.32 -7.28
CA ALA A 134 9.09 6.98 -7.30
C ALA A 134 9.49 6.56 -8.73
N LEU A 135 8.64 6.82 -9.73
CA LEU A 135 8.95 6.54 -11.14
C LEU A 135 10.08 7.43 -11.66
N HIS A 136 10.11 8.70 -11.30
CA HIS A 136 11.19 9.61 -11.67
C HIS A 136 12.53 9.15 -11.10
N ASN A 137 12.57 8.71 -9.84
CA ASN A 137 13.76 8.16 -9.22
C ASN A 137 14.20 6.84 -9.87
N LEU A 138 13.26 6.00 -10.31
CA LEU A 138 13.58 4.79 -11.08
C LEU A 138 14.18 5.15 -12.44
N ALA A 139 13.65 6.18 -13.12
CA ALA A 139 14.22 6.67 -14.36
C ALA A 139 15.65 7.20 -14.15
N LYS A 140 15.87 8.02 -13.14
CA LYS A 140 17.24 8.44 -12.79
C LYS A 140 18.19 7.27 -12.58
N LYS A 141 17.76 6.27 -11.82
CA LYS A 141 18.59 5.08 -11.56
C LYS A 141 18.90 4.28 -12.82
N GLU A 142 17.99 4.27 -13.80
CA GLU A 142 18.17 3.48 -15.01
C GLU A 142 18.98 4.22 -16.10
N TYR A 143 18.75 5.53 -16.21
CA TYR A 143 19.38 6.33 -17.28
C TYR A 143 20.67 7.04 -16.86
N ASN A 144 20.91 7.21 -15.57
CA ASN A 144 22.16 7.75 -15.07
C ASN A 144 23.10 6.62 -14.67
N ASP A 145 24.38 6.78 -14.98
CA ASP A 145 25.47 5.96 -14.50
C ASP A 145 26.50 6.88 -13.87
N GLU A 146 26.42 7.00 -12.54
CA GLU A 146 27.32 7.92 -11.78
C GLU A 146 28.76 7.41 -11.77
N GLU A 147 28.98 6.09 -11.90
CA GLU A 147 30.33 5.51 -11.94
C GLU A 147 31.05 5.85 -13.25
N LEU A 148 30.30 5.89 -14.35
CA LEU A 148 30.81 6.28 -15.67
C LEU A 148 30.69 7.79 -15.92
N GLY A 149 30.11 8.56 -15.00
CA GLY A 149 29.85 9.99 -15.17
C GLY A 149 28.77 10.32 -16.19
N ILE A 150 27.91 9.34 -16.55
CA ILE A 150 26.82 9.54 -17.48
C ILE A 150 25.58 10.03 -16.73
N ILE A 151 25.26 11.32 -16.86
CA ILE A 151 24.12 11.95 -16.19
C ILE A 151 23.11 12.43 -17.24
N ARG A 152 22.14 11.62 -17.58
CA ARG A 152 21.08 11.93 -18.55
C ARG A 152 19.91 12.68 -17.93
N ILE A 153 19.66 12.47 -16.63
CA ILE A 153 18.63 13.17 -15.85
C ILE A 153 19.33 13.87 -14.67
N PRO A 154 19.82 15.12 -14.88
CA PRO A 154 20.71 15.79 -13.92
C PRO A 154 19.98 16.33 -12.68
N TRP A 155 18.67 16.60 -12.76
CA TRP A 155 17.92 17.20 -11.66
C TRP A 155 16.81 16.30 -11.12
N SER A 156 16.27 16.70 -9.96
CA SER A 156 15.07 16.14 -9.39
C SER A 156 14.12 17.27 -9.00
N PRO A 157 12.90 17.32 -9.54
CA PRO A 157 11.89 18.31 -9.14
C PRO A 157 11.55 18.19 -7.65
N PHE A 158 11.72 17.01 -7.09
CA PHE A 158 11.39 16.67 -5.70
C PHE A 158 12.43 17.15 -4.67
N ALA A 159 13.50 17.79 -5.11
CA ALA A 159 14.39 18.56 -4.24
C ALA A 159 13.73 19.85 -3.73
N LYS A 160 12.90 20.49 -4.56
CA LYS A 160 12.12 21.70 -4.22
C LYS A 160 10.66 21.39 -3.91
N TYR A 161 9.99 20.56 -4.74
CA TYR A 161 8.62 20.13 -4.50
C TYR A 161 8.58 19.02 -3.45
N LEU A 162 8.03 19.33 -2.28
CA LEU A 162 7.89 18.36 -1.20
C LEU A 162 6.55 17.65 -1.31
N VAL A 163 6.58 16.35 -1.56
CA VAL A 163 5.36 15.51 -1.54
C VAL A 163 4.75 15.54 -0.15
N LYS A 164 3.54 16.05 -0.02
CA LYS A 164 2.82 16.13 1.24
C LYS A 164 2.57 14.75 1.82
N LYS A 165 2.75 14.62 3.14
CA LYS A 165 2.35 13.40 3.84
C LYS A 165 0.83 13.29 3.81
N PRO A 166 0.26 12.10 3.57
CA PRO A 166 -1.18 11.93 3.63
C PRO A 166 -1.68 12.19 5.06
N THR A 167 -2.85 12.79 5.18
CA THR A 167 -3.56 12.87 6.47
C THR A 167 -3.72 11.49 7.07
N PRO A 168 -3.53 11.32 8.38
CA PRO A 168 -3.76 10.05 9.05
C PRO A 168 -5.15 9.51 8.73
N ALA A 169 -5.25 8.24 8.41
CA ALA A 169 -6.54 7.62 8.14
C ALA A 169 -7.46 7.72 9.38
N LYS A 170 -8.74 8.01 9.16
CA LYS A 170 -9.76 7.98 10.22
C LYS A 170 -9.69 6.61 10.92
N LYS A 171 -9.62 6.63 12.25
CA LYS A 171 -9.71 5.40 13.05
C LYS A 171 -11.09 4.79 12.82
N ARG A 172 -11.13 3.47 12.59
CA ARG A 172 -12.34 2.71 12.24
C ARG A 172 -12.73 1.70 13.31
N ASN A 173 -12.12 1.82 14.50
CA ASN A 173 -12.45 0.95 15.61
C ASN A 173 -13.87 1.24 16.12
N LEU A 174 -14.57 0.17 16.47
CA LEU A 174 -15.92 0.20 17.03
C LEU A 174 -15.84 -0.26 18.49
N PRO A 175 -16.73 0.24 19.36
CA PRO A 175 -16.88 -0.25 20.72
C PRO A 175 -17.26 -1.74 20.76
N ALA A 176 -16.95 -2.42 21.87
CA ALA A 176 -17.23 -3.85 22.05
C ALA A 176 -18.73 -4.19 21.88
N GLU A 177 -19.61 -3.31 22.38
CA GLU A 177 -21.07 -3.49 22.30
C GLU A 177 -21.54 -3.45 20.82
N VAL A 178 -20.93 -2.61 19.99
CA VAL A 178 -21.27 -2.53 18.57
C VAL A 178 -20.76 -3.76 17.83
N ILE A 179 -19.57 -4.25 18.14
CA ILE A 179 -19.05 -5.52 17.60
C ILE A 179 -19.97 -6.66 17.99
N LYS A 180 -20.39 -6.74 19.26
CA LYS A 180 -21.35 -7.73 19.73
C LYS A 180 -22.67 -7.66 18.94
N LYS A 181 -23.25 -6.47 18.76
CA LYS A 181 -24.46 -6.27 17.97
C LYS A 181 -24.31 -6.79 16.54
N ILE A 182 -23.17 -6.52 15.89
CA ILE A 182 -22.90 -7.02 14.52
C ILE A 182 -22.84 -8.55 14.51
N ILE A 183 -22.09 -9.16 15.43
CA ILE A 183 -21.88 -10.61 15.48
C ILE A 183 -23.17 -11.36 15.79
N THR A 184 -24.00 -10.82 16.68
CA THR A 184 -25.25 -11.47 17.14
C THR A 184 -26.48 -11.06 16.34
N LEU A 185 -26.33 -10.22 15.31
CA LEU A 185 -27.44 -9.83 14.46
C LEU A 185 -28.03 -11.07 13.77
N PRO A 186 -29.36 -11.31 13.85
CA PRO A 186 -29.99 -12.43 13.18
C PRO A 186 -29.83 -12.32 11.65
N ASP A 187 -29.79 -13.46 10.98
CA ASP A 187 -29.80 -13.50 9.53
C ASP A 187 -31.11 -12.96 8.99
N GLY A 188 -31.05 -12.11 7.99
CA GLY A 188 -32.24 -11.70 7.24
C GLY A 188 -32.69 -12.81 6.28
N PRO A 189 -33.91 -12.72 5.77
CA PRO A 189 -34.47 -13.72 4.86
C PRO A 189 -33.61 -13.87 3.58
N GLU A 190 -33.40 -15.11 3.16
CA GLU A 190 -32.52 -15.42 2.01
C GLU A 190 -33.18 -15.12 0.65
N THR A 191 -34.47 -14.76 0.63
CA THR A 191 -35.22 -14.45 -0.57
C THR A 191 -34.79 -13.20 -1.32
N ASN A 192 -33.98 -12.35 -0.69
CA ASN A 192 -33.47 -11.10 -1.25
C ASN A 192 -31.94 -11.15 -1.38
N ILE A 193 -31.43 -11.04 -2.60
CA ILE A 193 -29.96 -11.02 -2.89
C ILE A 193 -29.22 -10.00 -2.04
N GLY A 194 -29.82 -8.86 -1.74
CA GLY A 194 -29.22 -7.83 -0.87
C GLY A 194 -29.06 -8.27 0.57
N LEU A 195 -30.05 -9.01 1.11
CA LEU A 195 -30.01 -9.56 2.47
C LEU A 195 -29.06 -10.75 2.57
N THR A 196 -29.07 -11.64 1.56
CA THR A 196 -28.09 -12.75 1.48
C THR A 196 -26.66 -12.22 1.48
N ARG A 197 -26.41 -11.10 0.78
CA ARG A 197 -25.09 -10.42 0.81
C ARG A 197 -24.78 -9.81 2.17
N ALA A 198 -25.76 -9.26 2.87
CA ALA A 198 -25.59 -8.74 4.22
C ALA A 198 -25.28 -9.86 5.22
N ASN A 199 -25.97 -11.01 5.14
CA ASN A 199 -25.69 -12.18 5.98
C ASN A 199 -24.25 -12.68 5.77
N LEU A 200 -23.82 -12.84 4.50
CA LEU A 200 -22.43 -13.18 4.18
C LEU A 200 -21.45 -12.15 4.76
N ALA A 201 -21.73 -10.86 4.61
CA ALA A 201 -20.85 -9.80 5.07
C ALA A 201 -20.71 -9.76 6.61
N LYS A 202 -21.83 -10.00 7.32
CA LYS A 202 -21.85 -10.16 8.77
C LYS A 202 -20.98 -11.34 9.20
N ASP A 203 -21.19 -12.50 8.60
CA ASP A 203 -20.44 -13.72 8.93
C ASP A 203 -18.95 -13.56 8.66
N VAL A 204 -18.59 -12.97 7.51
CA VAL A 204 -17.18 -12.73 7.15
C VAL A 204 -16.53 -11.68 8.06
N PHE A 205 -17.28 -10.69 8.52
CA PHE A 205 -16.83 -9.71 9.51
C PHE A 205 -16.57 -10.39 10.88
N ALA A 206 -17.52 -11.20 11.35
CA ALA A 206 -17.38 -11.96 12.59
C ALA A 206 -16.21 -12.95 12.53
N LEU A 207 -16.09 -13.67 11.41
CA LEU A 207 -14.96 -14.59 11.17
C LEU A 207 -13.62 -13.85 11.19
N SER A 208 -13.54 -12.71 10.55
CA SER A 208 -12.33 -11.86 10.63
C SER A 208 -12.03 -11.46 12.05
N PHE A 209 -13.02 -10.99 12.80
CA PHE A 209 -12.84 -10.55 14.19
C PHE A 209 -12.32 -11.70 15.07
N PHE A 210 -12.92 -12.86 14.99
CA PHE A 210 -12.52 -14.07 15.74
C PHE A 210 -11.14 -14.58 15.32
N LEU A 211 -10.69 -14.28 14.11
CA LEU A 211 -9.37 -14.63 13.58
C LEU A 211 -8.38 -13.43 13.63
N ILE A 212 -8.42 -12.66 14.72
CA ILE A 212 -7.48 -11.54 14.99
C ILE A 212 -7.49 -10.49 13.86
N GLY A 213 -8.63 -10.22 13.29
CA GLY A 213 -8.77 -9.25 12.19
C GLY A 213 -8.11 -9.72 10.88
N MET A 214 -8.21 -10.99 10.55
CA MET A 214 -7.74 -11.55 9.29
C MET A 214 -8.37 -10.83 8.10
N ASN A 215 -7.56 -10.39 7.11
CA ASN A 215 -8.07 -9.62 5.99
C ASN A 215 -8.87 -10.47 4.99
N THR A 216 -9.76 -9.84 4.22
CA THR A 216 -10.53 -10.52 3.17
C THR A 216 -9.67 -11.25 2.15
N ALA A 217 -8.54 -10.66 1.74
CA ALA A 217 -7.62 -11.31 0.81
C ALA A 217 -6.97 -12.57 1.42
N ASP A 218 -6.72 -12.56 2.72
CA ASP A 218 -6.15 -13.69 3.43
C ASP A 218 -7.22 -14.77 3.67
N LEU A 219 -8.45 -14.40 4.06
CA LEU A 219 -9.61 -15.31 4.12
C LEU A 219 -9.91 -15.97 2.77
N TYR A 220 -9.74 -15.21 1.68
CA TYR A 220 -9.97 -15.72 0.33
C TYR A 220 -8.89 -16.72 -0.11
N ASN A 221 -7.63 -16.54 0.32
CA ASN A 221 -6.48 -17.29 -0.18
C ASN A 221 -5.91 -18.34 0.77
N CYS A 222 -6.27 -18.34 2.08
CA CYS A 222 -5.70 -19.30 3.02
C CYS A 222 -6.02 -20.76 2.62
N ASP A 223 -5.04 -21.60 2.77
CA ASP A 223 -5.03 -22.98 2.26
C ASP A 223 -4.65 -24.02 3.30
N CYS A 224 -4.21 -23.60 4.50
CA CYS A 224 -3.82 -24.52 5.56
C CYS A 224 -4.71 -24.38 6.80
N ILE A 225 -5.32 -25.49 7.19
CA ILE A 225 -6.03 -25.69 8.45
C ILE A 225 -5.60 -27.03 9.04
N SER A 226 -5.03 -27.00 10.25
CA SER A 226 -4.59 -28.19 10.99
C SER A 226 -4.58 -27.91 12.49
N ASP A 227 -4.75 -28.94 13.29
CA ASP A 227 -4.62 -28.87 14.76
C ASP A 227 -5.44 -27.75 15.42
N GLY A 228 -6.65 -27.48 14.87
CA GLY A 228 -7.52 -26.41 15.35
C GLY A 228 -7.01 -25.00 15.06
N ARG A 229 -6.09 -24.84 14.08
CA ARG A 229 -5.50 -23.57 13.70
C ARG A 229 -5.63 -23.32 12.19
N ILE A 230 -5.74 -22.06 11.82
CA ILE A 230 -5.57 -21.59 10.44
C ILE A 230 -4.19 -20.95 10.35
N THR A 231 -3.33 -21.51 9.50
CA THR A 231 -2.01 -20.98 9.22
C THR A 231 -1.97 -20.44 7.78
N TYR A 232 -1.50 -19.23 7.61
CA TYR A 232 -1.46 -18.59 6.29
C TYR A 232 -0.31 -17.60 6.18
N GLN A 233 0.10 -17.35 4.94
CA GLN A 233 1.07 -16.31 4.60
C GLN A 233 0.31 -15.04 4.18
N ARG A 234 0.54 -13.94 4.89
CA ARG A 234 -0.16 -12.69 4.62
C ARG A 234 0.03 -12.21 3.19
N THR A 235 -1.02 -12.25 2.39
CA THR A 235 -1.02 -11.97 0.95
C THR A 235 -0.29 -10.66 0.58
N LYS A 236 -0.47 -9.61 1.39
CA LYS A 236 0.13 -8.28 1.13
C LYS A 236 1.64 -8.24 1.28
N THR A 237 2.23 -9.07 2.14
CA THR A 237 3.62 -8.91 2.59
C THR A 237 4.48 -10.16 2.41
N LYS A 238 3.93 -11.32 2.08
CA LYS A 238 4.66 -12.60 1.96
C LYS A 238 5.86 -12.55 1.02
N ASN A 239 5.75 -11.80 -0.08
CA ASN A 239 6.83 -11.69 -1.07
C ASN A 239 7.91 -10.66 -0.71
N ARG A 240 7.78 -9.98 0.43
CA ARG A 240 8.72 -8.94 0.88
C ARG A 240 9.47 -9.31 2.15
N ARG A 241 9.08 -10.43 2.78
CA ARG A 241 9.61 -10.88 4.07
C ARG A 241 10.26 -12.25 3.92
N SER A 242 11.38 -12.46 4.59
CA SER A 242 12.08 -13.74 4.63
C SER A 242 11.25 -14.84 5.32
N ASP A 243 10.48 -14.48 6.36
CA ASP A 243 9.58 -15.38 7.10
C ASP A 243 8.23 -15.59 6.39
N LYS A 244 8.10 -15.17 5.10
CA LYS A 244 6.87 -15.24 4.29
C LYS A 244 5.66 -14.58 4.94
N ALA A 245 5.86 -13.77 5.98
CA ALA A 245 4.80 -13.16 6.77
C ALA A 245 3.77 -14.17 7.28
N GLU A 246 4.24 -15.34 7.74
CA GLU A 246 3.41 -16.41 8.27
C GLU A 246 2.69 -15.99 9.55
N ILE A 247 1.42 -16.35 9.63
CA ILE A 247 0.53 -16.16 10.77
C ILE A 247 -0.18 -17.49 11.04
N SER A 248 -0.28 -17.86 12.32
CA SER A 248 -1.08 -18.98 12.76
C SER A 248 -2.06 -18.51 13.83
N VAL A 249 -3.35 -18.74 13.62
CA VAL A 249 -4.43 -18.32 14.50
C VAL A 249 -5.21 -19.55 14.98
N LYS A 250 -5.37 -19.69 16.28
CA LYS A 250 -6.21 -20.72 16.88
C LYS A 250 -7.67 -20.43 16.56
N ILE A 251 -8.41 -21.46 16.18
CA ILE A 251 -9.86 -21.36 15.95
C ILE A 251 -10.55 -21.49 17.30
N GLU A 252 -11.08 -20.38 17.78
CA GLU A 252 -11.86 -20.37 19.01
C GLU A 252 -13.27 -20.95 18.78
N PRO A 253 -13.92 -21.51 19.83
CA PRO A 253 -15.23 -22.16 19.69
C PRO A 253 -16.28 -21.32 18.98
N GLU A 254 -16.27 -20.01 19.19
CA GLU A 254 -17.23 -19.08 18.59
C GLU A 254 -17.01 -18.88 17.07
N ALA A 255 -15.79 -19.13 16.60
CA ALA A 255 -15.47 -19.09 15.17
C ALA A 255 -15.88 -20.38 14.44
N MET A 256 -15.91 -21.51 15.16
CA MET A 256 -16.07 -22.84 14.57
C MET A 256 -17.33 -22.97 13.69
N PRO A 257 -18.53 -22.51 14.10
CA PRO A 257 -19.71 -22.61 13.26
C PRO A 257 -19.56 -21.87 11.91
N LEU A 258 -18.84 -20.74 11.92
CA LEU A 258 -18.57 -19.97 10.68
C LEU A 258 -17.50 -20.64 9.82
N VAL A 259 -16.49 -21.22 10.46
CA VAL A 259 -15.45 -22.01 9.76
C VAL A 259 -16.12 -23.18 9.04
N GLU A 260 -16.98 -23.95 9.70
CA GLU A 260 -17.71 -25.07 9.12
C GLU A 260 -18.67 -24.65 8.01
N LYS A 261 -19.43 -23.57 8.21
CA LYS A 261 -20.36 -23.00 7.20
C LYS A 261 -19.66 -22.67 5.88
N TYR A 262 -18.47 -22.14 5.96
CA TYR A 262 -17.70 -21.67 4.79
C TYR A 262 -16.56 -22.60 4.40
N PHE A 263 -16.38 -23.72 5.05
CA PHE A 263 -15.32 -24.69 4.76
C PHE A 263 -15.38 -25.21 3.33
N ASP A 264 -14.22 -25.27 2.68
CA ASP A 264 -14.08 -25.88 1.37
C ASP A 264 -13.83 -27.39 1.49
N ARG A 265 -14.87 -28.17 1.27
CA ARG A 265 -14.80 -29.65 1.31
C ARG A 265 -13.84 -30.24 0.27
N THR A 266 -13.50 -29.49 -0.78
CA THR A 266 -12.49 -29.92 -1.77
C THR A 266 -11.05 -29.72 -1.28
N ARG A 267 -10.87 -29.03 -0.15
CA ARG A 267 -9.56 -28.72 0.47
C ARG A 267 -8.59 -28.02 -0.46
N HIS A 268 -9.07 -27.35 -1.49
CA HIS A 268 -8.23 -26.51 -2.34
C HIS A 268 -7.83 -25.21 -1.60
N ARG A 269 -8.75 -24.72 -0.75
CA ARG A 269 -8.50 -23.64 0.21
C ARG A 269 -9.24 -23.96 1.51
N VAL A 270 -8.99 -23.19 2.57
CA VAL A 270 -9.76 -23.33 3.82
C VAL A 270 -11.21 -22.94 3.59
N PHE A 271 -11.45 -21.83 2.91
CA PHE A 271 -12.80 -21.31 2.67
C PHE A 271 -13.20 -21.36 1.19
N LYS A 272 -14.47 -21.64 0.93
CA LYS A 272 -15.08 -21.77 -0.42
C LYS A 272 -15.36 -20.44 -1.12
N PHE A 273 -14.91 -19.28 -0.61
CA PHE A 273 -15.22 -17.97 -1.18
C PHE A 273 -14.77 -17.81 -2.64
N TYR A 274 -13.67 -18.43 -3.02
CA TYR A 274 -13.13 -18.41 -4.40
C TYR A 274 -14.05 -19.08 -5.42
N LYS A 275 -14.98 -19.96 -4.98
CA LYS A 275 -15.97 -20.58 -5.86
C LYS A 275 -17.08 -19.61 -6.29
N SER A 276 -17.36 -18.60 -5.47
CA SER A 276 -18.40 -17.60 -5.71
C SER A 276 -17.85 -16.26 -6.22
N TYR A 277 -16.57 -16.00 -6.05
CA TYR A 277 -15.93 -14.75 -6.43
C TYR A 277 -14.65 -15.03 -7.22
N SER A 278 -14.52 -14.42 -8.39
CA SER A 278 -13.35 -14.63 -9.28
C SER A 278 -12.05 -14.02 -8.76
N SER A 279 -12.13 -13.13 -7.77
CA SER A 279 -10.94 -12.45 -7.19
C SER A 279 -11.16 -12.04 -5.74
N ALA A 280 -10.08 -11.92 -4.98
CA ALA A 280 -10.10 -11.38 -3.63
C ALA A 280 -10.62 -9.93 -3.57
N ASP A 281 -10.34 -9.12 -4.59
CA ASP A 281 -10.85 -7.74 -4.72
C ASP A 281 -12.38 -7.75 -4.89
N GLY A 282 -12.90 -8.65 -5.73
CA GLY A 282 -14.34 -8.83 -5.94
C GLY A 282 -15.06 -9.29 -4.67
N PHE A 283 -14.46 -10.24 -3.96
CA PHE A 283 -14.94 -10.70 -2.66
C PHE A 283 -14.96 -9.56 -1.63
N ASN A 284 -13.85 -8.84 -1.48
CA ASN A 284 -13.77 -7.68 -0.58
C ASN A 284 -14.83 -6.60 -0.91
N ALA A 285 -15.04 -6.33 -2.19
CA ALA A 285 -16.05 -5.36 -2.62
C ALA A 285 -17.50 -5.83 -2.30
N ALA A 286 -17.76 -7.13 -2.40
CA ALA A 286 -19.07 -7.70 -2.05
C ALA A 286 -19.32 -7.63 -0.54
N VAL A 287 -18.31 -8.00 0.27
CA VAL A 287 -18.38 -7.91 1.74
C VAL A 287 -18.63 -6.47 2.17
N ASN A 288 -17.86 -5.51 1.68
CA ASN A 288 -18.04 -4.10 2.07
C ASN A 288 -19.39 -3.52 1.63
N ARG A 289 -19.95 -3.98 0.49
CA ARG A 289 -21.34 -3.61 0.11
C ARG A 289 -22.39 -4.17 1.07
N GLY A 290 -22.19 -5.41 1.54
CA GLY A 290 -23.07 -6.00 2.54
C GLY A 290 -22.97 -5.30 3.91
N LEU A 291 -21.73 -4.94 4.31
CA LEU A 291 -21.48 -4.23 5.57
C LEU A 291 -22.12 -2.85 5.63
N LYS A 292 -22.33 -2.16 4.52
CA LYS A 292 -23.10 -0.90 4.52
C LYS A 292 -24.53 -1.13 5.02
N LYS A 293 -25.15 -2.23 4.59
CA LYS A 293 -26.49 -2.61 5.06
C LYS A 293 -26.49 -2.97 6.55
N ILE A 294 -25.47 -3.70 7.00
CA ILE A 294 -25.27 -3.99 8.43
C ILE A 294 -25.07 -2.69 9.22
N GLY A 295 -24.27 -1.75 8.71
CA GLY A 295 -24.05 -0.45 9.34
C GLY A 295 -25.36 0.33 9.57
N GLU A 296 -26.25 0.36 8.56
CA GLU A 296 -27.59 0.95 8.69
C GLU A 296 -28.38 0.31 9.85
N LEU A 297 -28.32 -1.01 10.00
CA LEU A 297 -29.06 -1.75 11.04
C LEU A 297 -28.50 -1.54 12.47
N VAL A 298 -27.18 -1.34 12.59
CA VAL A 298 -26.51 -1.16 13.90
C VAL A 298 -26.20 0.28 14.25
N GLY A 299 -26.54 1.24 13.36
CA GLY A 299 -26.31 2.67 13.56
C GLY A 299 -24.85 3.08 13.38
N VAL A 300 -24.10 2.47 12.46
CA VAL A 300 -22.71 2.77 12.15
C VAL A 300 -22.57 3.26 10.72
N ASP A 301 -22.26 4.53 10.55
CA ASP A 301 -21.98 5.11 9.25
C ASP A 301 -20.67 4.54 8.66
N ASP A 302 -20.67 4.28 7.34
CA ASP A 302 -19.51 3.81 6.60
C ASP A 302 -18.80 2.58 7.20
N LEU A 303 -19.57 1.61 7.73
CA LEU A 303 -19.03 0.35 8.23
C LEU A 303 -18.25 -0.36 7.12
N GLU A 304 -16.96 -0.57 7.35
CA GLU A 304 -16.06 -1.29 6.44
C GLU A 304 -15.47 -2.53 7.13
N PHE A 305 -15.10 -3.52 6.32
CA PHE A 305 -14.53 -4.78 6.81
C PHE A 305 -13.32 -4.59 7.72
N TYR A 306 -12.45 -3.62 7.40
CA TYR A 306 -11.24 -3.38 8.17
C TYR A 306 -11.50 -2.88 9.60
N ALA A 307 -12.75 -2.49 9.92
CA ALA A 307 -13.16 -2.16 11.27
C ALA A 307 -13.00 -3.33 12.24
N ALA A 308 -13.21 -4.59 11.78
CA ALA A 308 -13.00 -5.78 12.60
C ALA A 308 -11.57 -5.81 13.19
N ARG A 309 -10.56 -5.60 12.35
CA ARG A 309 -9.15 -5.60 12.77
C ARG A 309 -8.79 -4.42 13.67
N HIS A 310 -9.30 -3.22 13.35
CA HIS A 310 -9.07 -2.05 14.19
C HIS A 310 -9.69 -2.19 15.57
N SER A 311 -10.91 -2.75 15.63
CA SER A 311 -11.62 -2.96 16.88
C SER A 311 -10.94 -4.02 17.73
N TRP A 312 -10.56 -5.16 17.15
CA TRP A 312 -9.80 -6.19 17.86
C TRP A 312 -8.55 -5.59 18.53
N ALA A 313 -7.75 -4.86 17.77
CA ALA A 313 -6.51 -4.26 18.27
C ALA A 313 -6.76 -3.21 19.36
N THR A 314 -7.81 -2.40 19.21
CA THR A 314 -8.17 -1.35 20.18
C THR A 314 -8.69 -1.95 21.45
N ILE A 315 -9.60 -2.93 21.38
CA ILE A 315 -10.14 -3.64 22.53
C ILE A 315 -9.00 -4.36 23.29
N ALA A 316 -8.16 -5.13 22.57
CA ALA A 316 -7.03 -5.80 23.18
C ALA A 316 -6.13 -4.84 23.94
N ARG A 317 -5.76 -3.72 23.33
CA ARG A 317 -4.80 -2.78 23.93
C ARG A 317 -5.42 -1.86 24.98
N ASN A 318 -6.57 -1.26 24.68
CA ASN A 318 -7.11 -0.18 25.49
C ASN A 318 -8.05 -0.70 26.60
N ASP A 319 -8.89 -1.66 26.28
CA ASP A 319 -9.91 -2.16 27.21
C ASP A 319 -9.35 -3.30 28.08
N LEU A 320 -8.56 -4.21 27.49
CA LEU A 320 -7.99 -5.36 28.17
C LEU A 320 -6.52 -5.23 28.57
N HIS A 321 -5.90 -4.08 28.28
CA HIS A 321 -4.49 -3.77 28.61
C HIS A 321 -3.48 -4.84 28.16
N VAL A 322 -3.76 -5.55 27.06
CA VAL A 322 -2.82 -6.51 26.47
C VAL A 322 -1.53 -5.78 26.09
N ASN A 323 -0.39 -6.42 26.32
CA ASN A 323 0.90 -5.84 25.98
C ASN A 323 0.93 -5.40 24.51
N LYS A 324 1.45 -4.19 24.24
CA LYS A 324 1.51 -3.63 22.88
C LYS A 324 2.29 -4.53 21.91
N TYR A 325 3.33 -5.22 22.37
CA TYR A 325 4.11 -6.16 21.54
C TYR A 325 3.27 -7.38 21.14
N VAL A 326 2.47 -7.94 22.05
CA VAL A 326 1.56 -9.04 21.73
C VAL A 326 0.55 -8.60 20.67
N VAL A 327 -0.05 -7.40 20.81
CA VAL A 327 -0.98 -6.87 19.80
C VAL A 327 -0.27 -6.65 18.47
N HIS A 328 0.97 -6.15 18.49
CA HIS A 328 1.77 -5.87 17.29
C HIS A 328 2.12 -7.17 16.55
N GLU A 329 2.52 -8.21 17.30
CA GLU A 329 2.84 -9.54 16.78
C GLU A 329 1.58 -10.25 16.25
N ALA A 330 0.49 -10.24 17.00
CA ALA A 330 -0.79 -10.82 16.58
C ALA A 330 -1.31 -10.19 15.26
N LEU A 331 -1.04 -8.91 15.05
CA LEU A 331 -1.32 -8.23 13.79
C LEU A 331 -0.26 -8.46 12.70
N ASN A 332 0.80 -9.23 12.99
CA ASN A 332 1.94 -9.48 12.11
C ASN A 332 2.56 -8.19 11.55
N HIS A 333 2.68 -7.18 12.40
CA HIS A 333 3.43 -5.98 12.06
C HIS A 333 4.93 -6.22 12.27
N VAL A 334 5.77 -5.51 11.53
CA VAL A 334 7.23 -5.51 11.73
C VAL A 334 7.59 -4.19 12.40
N ASP A 335 8.41 -4.28 13.44
CA ASP A 335 9.05 -3.13 14.06
C ASP A 335 10.56 -3.19 13.73
N ASP A 336 11.04 -2.24 12.94
CA ASP A 336 12.44 -2.22 12.53
C ASP A 336 13.39 -2.08 13.74
N ALA A 337 12.93 -1.48 14.84
CA ALA A 337 13.71 -1.36 16.08
C ALA A 337 13.88 -2.69 16.81
N MET A 338 12.93 -3.63 16.65
CA MET A 338 12.94 -4.93 17.30
C MET A 338 13.48 -6.05 16.41
N LYS A 339 13.78 -5.77 15.17
CA LYS A 339 14.16 -6.76 14.15
C LYS A 339 15.33 -7.66 14.57
N VAL A 340 16.31 -7.10 15.26
CA VAL A 340 17.46 -7.87 15.77
C VAL A 340 17.03 -8.82 16.87
N THR A 341 16.20 -8.37 17.82
CA THR A 341 15.67 -9.21 18.92
C THR A 341 14.81 -10.33 18.37
N ASP A 342 13.96 -10.04 17.38
CA ASP A 342 13.06 -11.03 16.75
C ASP A 342 13.82 -12.18 16.07
N MET A 343 15.09 -11.97 15.68
CA MET A 343 15.94 -13.05 15.13
C MET A 343 16.32 -14.12 16.16
N TYR A 344 16.33 -13.78 17.46
CA TYR A 344 16.67 -14.71 18.54
C TYR A 344 15.44 -15.39 19.12
N LEU A 345 14.24 -14.88 18.86
CA LEU A 345 13.00 -15.41 19.44
C LEU A 345 12.34 -16.41 18.49
N LYS A 346 12.01 -17.59 19.05
CA LYS A 346 11.13 -18.53 18.35
C LYS A 346 9.70 -17.98 18.40
N LYS A 347 8.99 -17.97 17.29
CA LYS A 347 7.57 -17.60 17.26
C LYS A 347 6.77 -18.50 18.18
N ASP A 348 6.09 -17.89 19.16
CA ASP A 348 5.15 -18.54 20.06
C ASP A 348 3.80 -17.83 19.96
N TYR A 349 2.81 -18.52 19.46
CA TYR A 349 1.48 -17.96 19.26
C TYR A 349 0.60 -18.00 20.52
N SER A 350 1.06 -18.60 21.63
CA SER A 350 0.26 -18.77 22.85
C SER A 350 -0.23 -17.45 23.43
N GLN A 351 0.62 -16.42 23.46
CA GLN A 351 0.24 -15.08 23.93
C GLN A 351 -0.80 -14.42 23.02
N ASN A 352 -0.71 -14.66 21.72
CA ASN A 352 -1.69 -14.18 20.75
C ASN A 352 -3.04 -14.90 20.91
N ASP A 353 -3.02 -16.20 21.18
CA ASP A 353 -4.20 -17.02 21.44
C ASP A 353 -4.90 -16.56 22.73
N ASP A 354 -4.15 -16.34 23.81
CA ASP A 354 -4.67 -15.82 25.08
C ASP A 354 -5.29 -14.43 24.91
N ALA A 355 -4.61 -13.56 24.19
CA ALA A 355 -5.13 -12.22 23.88
C ALA A 355 -6.44 -12.32 23.07
N ASN A 356 -6.49 -13.19 22.07
CA ASN A 356 -7.67 -13.40 21.25
C ASN A 356 -8.84 -13.95 22.07
N ARG A 357 -8.58 -14.96 22.90
CA ARG A 357 -9.59 -15.53 23.80
C ARG A 357 -10.20 -14.46 24.71
N ARG A 358 -9.36 -13.63 25.34
CA ARG A 358 -9.82 -12.52 26.20
C ARG A 358 -10.66 -11.50 25.43
N VAL A 359 -10.23 -11.09 24.22
CA VAL A 359 -10.98 -10.14 23.39
C VAL A 359 -12.35 -10.70 23.03
N ILE A 360 -12.44 -11.95 22.60
CA ILE A 360 -13.70 -12.61 22.24
C ILE A 360 -14.62 -12.68 23.47
N THR A 361 -14.11 -13.15 24.60
CA THR A 361 -14.87 -13.23 25.85
C THR A 361 -15.41 -11.87 26.25
N TYR A 362 -14.57 -10.85 26.29
CA TYR A 362 -14.96 -9.48 26.64
C TYR A 362 -16.08 -8.94 25.74
N VAL A 363 -15.95 -9.10 24.44
CA VAL A 363 -16.97 -8.61 23.49
C VAL A 363 -18.30 -9.34 23.69
N LEU A 364 -18.29 -10.63 23.90
CA LEU A 364 -19.51 -11.42 23.98
C LEU A 364 -20.20 -11.39 25.35
N THR A 365 -19.42 -11.35 26.42
CA THR A 365 -19.94 -11.46 27.79
C THR A 365 -19.81 -10.17 28.63
N GLY A 366 -18.88 -9.28 28.27
CA GLY A 366 -18.52 -8.12 29.09
C GLY A 366 -17.49 -8.45 30.18
N ASP A 367 -17.00 -9.69 30.25
CA ASP A 367 -16.00 -10.13 31.22
C ASP A 367 -14.58 -9.86 30.68
N ASP A 368 -13.78 -9.11 31.42
CA ASP A 368 -12.39 -8.79 31.07
C ASP A 368 -11.40 -9.94 31.34
N GLY A 369 -11.88 -11.04 31.94
CA GLY A 369 -11.07 -12.19 32.29
C GLY A 369 -10.09 -11.94 33.47
N VAL A 370 -10.11 -10.73 34.02
CA VAL A 370 -9.33 -10.42 35.24
C VAL A 370 -10.10 -10.97 36.42
N LYS A 371 -9.69 -12.10 36.94
CA LYS A 371 -10.20 -12.56 38.25
C LYS A 371 -10.07 -11.38 39.20
N LYS A 372 -11.20 -10.85 39.67
CA LYS A 372 -11.20 -9.86 40.76
C LYS A 372 -10.44 -10.52 41.91
N ARG A 373 -9.18 -10.12 42.12
CA ARG A 373 -8.44 -10.50 43.30
C ARG A 373 -9.29 -10.03 44.48
N GLY A 374 -9.94 -11.00 45.12
CA GLY A 374 -10.81 -10.74 46.24
C GLY A 374 -10.07 -9.85 47.25
N LYS A 375 -10.70 -8.73 47.59
CA LYS A 375 -10.36 -8.02 48.82
C LYS A 375 -10.60 -9.03 49.94
N LYS A 376 -9.52 -9.58 50.49
CA LYS A 376 -9.53 -10.11 51.84
C LYS A 376 -9.16 -9.00 52.79
#